data_ed8220342fb5562e9d17083c29a34db0
#
_entry.id   ed8220342fb5562e9d17083c29a34db0
#
_cell.length_a   1.000
_cell.length_b   1.000
_cell.length_c   1.000
_cell.angle_alpha   90.00
_cell.angle_beta   90.00
_cell.angle_gamma   90.00
#
_symmetry.space_group_name_H-M   'P 1'
#
loop_
_entity.id
_entity.type
_entity.pdbx_description
1 polymer ?
#
loop_
_entity_poly.entity_id
_entity_poly.type
_entity_poly.pdbx_seq_one_letter_code
_entity_poly.pdbx_strand_id
1 'polypeptide(L)'
;MSRIGNSPISVPEGVNIDIQTDKIFVKGKMGELTQDYSDVKFELDDNILNVNPSSKSKEHRAKHGLYRALVNNMVEGVSKGFIKELELVGVGYRASNQGQKLDLALGFSHNILFEIAPEVKVETVSEKGKNPIVKLSSHDKQLLGYVAAKIRSFRKPEPYKGKGVKFVGEQIRRKAGKSA
;
A
#
# COMPACT_ATOMS: atom_id res chain seq x y z
N MET A 1 -6.35 -24.82 -12.14
CA MET A 1 -5.03 -24.27 -11.76
C MET A 1 -5.13 -22.76 -11.67
N SER A 2 -4.41 -22.12 -10.72
CA SER A 2 -4.40 -20.65 -10.61
C SER A 2 -3.42 -20.06 -11.62
N ARG A 3 -3.89 -19.21 -12.55
CA ARG A 3 -3.00 -18.51 -13.50
C ARG A 3 -2.00 -17.60 -12.77
N ILE A 4 -2.44 -16.95 -11.69
CA ILE A 4 -1.60 -16.08 -10.87
C ILE A 4 -0.55 -16.90 -10.11
N GLY A 5 -0.95 -18.02 -9.48
CA GLY A 5 -0.03 -18.86 -8.72
C GLY A 5 1.12 -19.43 -9.56
N ASN A 6 0.83 -19.85 -10.80
CA ASN A 6 1.83 -20.42 -11.70
C ASN A 6 2.73 -19.39 -12.40
N SER A 7 2.47 -18.09 -12.22
CA SER A 7 3.31 -17.06 -12.82
C SER A 7 4.62 -16.94 -12.02
N PRO A 8 5.79 -17.10 -12.64
CA PRO A 8 7.05 -16.94 -11.93
C PRO A 8 7.24 -15.52 -11.39
N ILE A 9 8.05 -15.38 -10.35
CA ILE A 9 8.44 -14.10 -9.78
C ILE A 9 9.90 -13.86 -10.18
N SER A 10 10.14 -12.81 -10.95
CA SER A 10 11.50 -12.37 -11.27
C SER A 10 12.08 -11.63 -10.07
N VAL A 11 13.24 -12.07 -9.61
CA VAL A 11 14.00 -11.46 -8.51
C VAL A 11 15.02 -10.51 -9.12
N PRO A 12 14.87 -9.18 -8.91
CA PRO A 12 15.81 -8.21 -9.47
C PRO A 12 17.16 -8.27 -8.74
N GLU A 13 18.20 -7.81 -9.39
CA GLU A 13 19.54 -7.70 -8.79
C GLU A 13 19.52 -6.87 -7.52
N GLY A 14 20.20 -7.34 -6.47
CA GLY A 14 20.26 -6.69 -5.16
C GLY A 14 19.10 -7.04 -4.22
N VAL A 15 18.24 -7.99 -4.58
CA VAL A 15 17.25 -8.59 -3.68
C VAL A 15 17.70 -9.98 -3.29
N ASN A 16 17.83 -10.23 -1.99
CA ASN A 16 18.16 -11.53 -1.43
C ASN A 16 16.90 -12.17 -0.84
N ILE A 17 16.69 -13.44 -1.13
CA ILE A 17 15.57 -14.23 -0.61
C ILE A 17 16.14 -15.37 0.21
N ASP A 18 15.72 -15.48 1.47
CA ASP A 18 16.01 -16.60 2.36
C ASP A 18 14.70 -17.36 2.65
N ILE A 19 14.71 -18.64 2.32
CA ILE A 19 13.54 -19.52 2.45
C ILE A 19 13.79 -20.46 3.61
N GLN A 20 13.05 -20.29 4.69
CA GLN A 20 13.04 -21.19 5.85
C GLN A 20 11.79 -22.07 5.83
N THR A 21 11.68 -23.00 6.75
CA THR A 21 10.59 -24.00 6.79
C THR A 21 9.19 -23.37 6.81
N ASP A 22 9.01 -22.28 7.60
CA ASP A 22 7.71 -21.64 7.84
C ASP A 22 7.68 -20.16 7.47
N LYS A 23 8.84 -19.59 7.07
CA LYS A 23 8.99 -18.16 6.82
C LYS A 23 9.82 -17.91 5.58
N ILE A 24 9.47 -16.88 4.86
CA ILE A 24 10.28 -16.33 3.77
C ILE A 24 10.71 -14.91 4.13
N PHE A 25 12.00 -14.64 3.99
CA PHE A 25 12.61 -13.33 4.21
C PHE A 25 13.01 -12.77 2.86
N VAL A 26 12.66 -11.53 2.61
CA VAL A 26 13.03 -10.82 1.39
C VAL A 26 13.71 -9.52 1.79
N LYS A 27 14.98 -9.38 1.43
CA LYS A 27 15.82 -8.23 1.77
C LYS A 27 16.29 -7.52 0.52
N GLY A 28 16.19 -6.20 0.52
CA GLY A 28 16.63 -5.37 -0.60
C GLY A 28 17.09 -3.98 -0.16
N LYS A 29 17.25 -3.10 -1.13
CA LYS A 29 17.70 -1.71 -0.92
C LYS A 29 16.82 -0.91 0.05
N MET A 30 15.50 -1.12 0.01
CA MET A 30 14.51 -0.30 0.74
C MET A 30 14.21 -0.85 2.13
N GLY A 31 14.62 -2.08 2.44
CA GLY A 31 14.37 -2.71 3.72
C GLY A 31 14.29 -4.23 3.62
N GLU A 32 13.74 -4.82 4.66
CA GLU A 32 13.55 -6.25 4.81
C GLU A 32 12.09 -6.54 5.19
N LEU A 33 11.51 -7.57 4.60
CA LEU A 33 10.16 -8.03 4.89
C LEU A 33 10.17 -9.53 5.17
N THR A 34 9.30 -9.95 6.08
CA THR A 34 9.13 -11.36 6.47
C THR A 34 7.68 -11.76 6.27
N GLN A 35 7.44 -12.94 5.75
CA GLN A 35 6.11 -13.52 5.59
C GLN A 35 6.10 -14.96 6.07
N ASP A 36 5.18 -15.26 6.99
CA ASP A 36 4.89 -16.64 7.39
C ASP A 36 4.08 -17.33 6.28
N TYR A 37 4.38 -18.59 6.01
CA TYR A 37 3.66 -19.35 5.00
C TYR A 37 3.39 -20.81 5.43
N SER A 38 2.39 -21.42 4.82
CA SER A 38 2.04 -22.82 5.03
C SER A 38 1.47 -23.44 3.76
N ASP A 39 1.64 -24.74 3.57
CA ASP A 39 1.05 -25.52 2.48
C ASP A 39 1.46 -25.12 1.07
N VAL A 40 2.60 -24.44 0.94
CA VAL A 40 3.27 -24.11 -0.32
C VAL A 40 4.74 -24.42 -0.22
N LYS A 41 5.40 -24.61 -1.36
CA LYS A 41 6.85 -24.76 -1.48
C LYS A 41 7.38 -23.65 -2.37
N PHE A 42 8.47 -23.04 -1.95
CA PHE A 42 9.20 -22.05 -2.74
C PHE A 42 10.45 -22.69 -3.31
N GLU A 43 10.69 -22.46 -4.58
CA GLU A 43 11.87 -22.93 -5.32
C GLU A 43 12.50 -21.73 -6.03
N LEU A 44 13.76 -21.46 -5.71
CA LEU A 44 14.51 -20.35 -6.29
C LEU A 44 15.53 -20.92 -7.27
N ASP A 45 15.35 -20.65 -8.57
CA ASP A 45 16.24 -21.03 -9.65
C ASP A 45 16.78 -19.76 -10.33
N ASP A 46 18.08 -19.56 -10.31
CA ASP A 46 18.84 -18.45 -10.93
C ASP A 46 18.24 -17.09 -10.65
N ASN A 47 17.41 -16.55 -10.43
CA ASN A 47 16.71 -15.28 -10.17
C ASN A 47 15.21 -15.38 -10.46
N ILE A 48 14.70 -16.59 -10.53
CA ILE A 48 13.27 -16.86 -10.70
C ILE A 48 12.77 -17.62 -9.49
N LEU A 49 11.83 -17.03 -8.77
CA LEU A 49 11.16 -17.68 -7.64
C LEU A 49 9.85 -18.29 -8.12
N ASN A 50 9.74 -19.60 -7.99
CA ASN A 50 8.54 -20.37 -8.25
C ASN A 50 7.83 -20.74 -6.95
N VAL A 51 6.51 -20.72 -6.99
CA VAL A 51 5.65 -21.11 -5.85
C VAL A 51 4.86 -22.33 -6.24
N ASN A 52 5.00 -23.42 -5.50
CA ASN A 52 4.32 -24.67 -5.77
C ASN A 52 3.35 -25.03 -4.65
N PRO A 53 2.11 -25.44 -4.93
CA PRO A 53 1.17 -25.87 -3.90
C PRO A 53 1.58 -27.27 -3.41
N SER A 54 1.47 -27.53 -2.10
CA SER A 54 1.79 -28.84 -1.51
C SER A 54 0.85 -29.94 -1.97
N SER A 55 -0.39 -29.61 -2.35
CA SER A 55 -1.36 -30.57 -2.93
C SER A 55 -2.37 -29.88 -3.86
N LYS A 56 -3.19 -30.69 -4.54
CA LYS A 56 -4.25 -30.21 -5.45
C LYS A 56 -5.56 -29.82 -4.74
N SER A 57 -5.60 -29.78 -3.40
CA SER A 57 -6.80 -29.40 -2.64
C SER A 57 -7.24 -27.96 -2.95
N LYS A 58 -8.50 -27.63 -2.69
CA LYS A 58 -9.05 -26.27 -2.90
C LYS A 58 -8.34 -25.24 -2.06
N GLU A 59 -8.02 -25.57 -0.81
CA GLU A 59 -7.34 -24.70 0.15
C GLU A 59 -5.90 -24.39 -0.25
N HIS A 60 -5.11 -25.41 -0.61
CA HIS A 60 -3.73 -25.25 -1.06
C HIS A 60 -3.63 -24.44 -2.36
N ARG A 61 -4.64 -24.59 -3.25
CA ARG A 61 -4.74 -23.76 -4.46
C ARG A 61 -5.04 -22.29 -4.16
N ALA A 62 -5.86 -22.03 -3.13
CA ALA A 62 -6.11 -20.65 -2.67
C ALA A 62 -4.85 -20.03 -2.07
N LYS A 63 -4.15 -20.75 -1.17
CA LYS A 63 -2.88 -20.35 -0.56
C LYS A 63 -1.79 -20.13 -1.61
N HIS A 64 -1.71 -20.97 -2.64
CA HIS A 64 -0.77 -20.82 -3.75
C HIS A 64 -0.85 -19.42 -4.40
N GLY A 65 -2.04 -18.99 -4.79
CA GLY A 65 -2.24 -17.65 -5.37
C GLY A 65 -1.96 -16.51 -4.38
N LEU A 66 -2.35 -16.70 -3.11
CA LEU A 66 -2.13 -15.74 -2.03
C LEU A 66 -0.64 -15.50 -1.80
N TYR A 67 0.12 -16.55 -1.49
CA TYR A 67 1.54 -16.41 -1.18
C TYR A 67 2.36 -15.93 -2.36
N ARG A 68 2.02 -16.38 -3.59
CA ARG A 68 2.65 -15.82 -4.79
C ARG A 68 2.45 -14.31 -4.88
N ALA A 69 1.25 -13.81 -4.64
CA ALA A 69 0.97 -12.37 -4.69
C ALA A 69 1.66 -11.59 -3.57
N LEU A 70 1.68 -12.15 -2.34
CA LEU A 70 2.36 -11.53 -1.19
C LEU A 70 3.86 -11.42 -1.43
N VAL A 71 4.51 -12.53 -1.82
CA VAL A 71 5.95 -12.52 -2.07
C VAL A 71 6.33 -11.62 -3.25
N ASN A 72 5.53 -11.60 -4.31
CA ASN A 72 5.75 -10.65 -5.40
C ASN A 72 5.69 -9.18 -4.94
N ASN A 73 4.73 -8.84 -4.07
CA ASN A 73 4.67 -7.52 -3.47
C ASN A 73 5.88 -7.22 -2.58
N MET A 74 6.39 -8.23 -1.84
CA MET A 74 7.60 -8.06 -1.03
C MET A 74 8.81 -7.76 -1.92
N VAL A 75 9.04 -8.55 -2.97
CA VAL A 75 10.16 -8.34 -3.91
C VAL A 75 10.09 -6.96 -4.58
N GLU A 76 8.90 -6.56 -5.03
CA GLU A 76 8.69 -5.23 -5.61
C GLU A 76 8.92 -4.12 -4.57
N GLY A 77 8.43 -4.31 -3.34
CA GLY A 77 8.54 -3.35 -2.25
C GLY A 77 9.98 -3.10 -1.81
N VAL A 78 10.76 -4.16 -1.58
CA VAL A 78 12.15 -4.00 -1.14
C VAL A 78 13.10 -3.52 -2.25
N SER A 79 12.70 -3.68 -3.53
CA SER A 79 13.49 -3.23 -4.68
C SER A 79 13.17 -1.78 -5.07
N LYS A 80 11.92 -1.45 -5.31
CA LYS A 80 11.43 -0.16 -5.86
C LYS A 80 10.71 0.70 -4.83
N GLY A 81 10.07 0.05 -3.83
CA GLY A 81 9.14 0.70 -2.92
C GLY A 81 7.78 0.96 -3.56
N PHE A 82 6.84 1.39 -2.72
CA PHE A 82 5.50 1.80 -3.14
C PHE A 82 5.24 3.24 -2.75
N ILE A 83 4.48 3.93 -3.57
CA ILE A 83 4.05 5.31 -3.34
C ILE A 83 2.53 5.37 -3.43
N LYS A 84 1.91 6.10 -2.50
CA LYS A 84 0.50 6.44 -2.51
C LYS A 84 0.34 7.93 -2.26
N GLU A 85 -0.48 8.58 -3.07
CA GLU A 85 -0.74 10.01 -2.96
C GLU A 85 -2.21 10.24 -2.64
N LEU A 86 -2.47 11.09 -1.64
CA LEU A 86 -3.80 11.48 -1.20
C LEU A 86 -3.98 12.97 -1.43
N GLU A 87 -5.07 13.34 -2.05
CA GLU A 87 -5.47 14.72 -2.31
C GLU A 87 -6.55 15.16 -1.33
N LEU A 88 -6.36 16.32 -0.71
CA LEU A 88 -7.32 16.90 0.23
C LEU A 88 -8.18 17.94 -0.48
N VAL A 89 -9.39 17.57 -0.84
CA VAL A 89 -10.32 18.44 -1.58
C VAL A 89 -11.26 19.16 -0.61
N GLY A 90 -11.11 20.46 -0.48
CA GLY A 90 -11.98 21.27 0.39
C GLY A 90 -11.43 22.66 0.66
N VAL A 91 -12.33 23.65 0.80
CA VAL A 91 -11.94 25.01 1.15
C VAL A 91 -11.34 25.03 2.56
N GLY A 92 -10.12 25.57 2.69
CA GLY A 92 -9.43 25.65 3.97
C GLY A 92 -8.79 24.35 4.44
N TYR A 93 -8.80 23.28 3.63
CA TYR A 93 -8.08 22.04 3.98
C TYR A 93 -6.58 22.28 3.88
N ARG A 94 -5.86 21.79 4.87
CA ARG A 94 -4.39 21.90 4.94
C ARG A 94 -3.80 20.58 5.43
N ALA A 95 -2.59 20.31 4.99
CA ALA A 95 -1.77 19.23 5.48
C ALA A 95 -0.36 19.75 5.73
N SER A 96 0.22 19.42 6.86
CA SER A 96 1.62 19.65 7.18
C SER A 96 2.17 18.47 7.95
N ASN A 97 3.46 18.21 7.83
CA ASN A 97 4.11 17.15 8.59
C ASN A 97 5.36 17.65 9.29
N GLN A 98 5.61 17.13 10.47
CA GLN A 98 6.86 17.28 11.23
C GLN A 98 7.40 15.87 11.53
N GLY A 99 8.34 15.42 10.70
CA GLY A 99 8.78 14.02 10.74
C GLY A 99 7.59 13.08 10.49
N GLN A 100 7.33 12.18 11.43
CA GLN A 100 6.25 11.17 11.33
C GLN A 100 4.87 11.67 11.82
N LYS A 101 4.80 12.89 12.36
CA LYS A 101 3.53 13.49 12.80
C LYS A 101 2.91 14.28 11.65
N LEU A 102 1.76 13.82 11.20
CA LEU A 102 0.94 14.47 10.17
C LEU A 102 -0.18 15.28 10.83
N ASP A 103 -0.22 16.58 10.56
CA ASP A 103 -1.26 17.50 11.00
C ASP A 103 -2.20 17.80 9.83
N LEU A 104 -3.48 17.52 10.02
CA LEU A 104 -4.54 17.65 9.02
C LEU A 104 -5.65 18.57 9.50
N ALA A 105 -5.85 19.69 8.81
CA ALA A 105 -7.04 20.53 8.95
C ALA A 105 -8.06 20.13 7.88
N LEU A 106 -9.13 19.43 8.29
CA LEU A 106 -10.14 18.85 7.38
C LEU A 106 -11.53 19.48 7.58
N GLY A 107 -11.58 20.74 8.05
CA GLY A 107 -12.85 21.46 8.26
C GLY A 107 -13.62 20.99 9.51
N PHE A 108 -12.92 20.44 10.48
CA PHE A 108 -13.40 20.24 11.85
C PHE A 108 -13.01 21.44 12.73
N SER A 109 -13.55 21.52 13.94
CA SER A 109 -13.20 22.55 14.94
C SER A 109 -11.77 22.42 15.48
N HIS A 110 -11.12 21.28 15.26
CA HIS A 110 -9.77 20.96 15.68
C HIS A 110 -8.99 20.29 14.55
N ASN A 111 -7.68 20.36 14.60
CA ASN A 111 -6.81 19.62 13.71
C ASN A 111 -6.69 18.16 14.14
N ILE A 112 -6.49 17.27 13.19
CA ILE A 112 -6.22 15.87 13.43
C ILE A 112 -4.71 15.65 13.39
N LEU A 113 -4.14 15.28 14.53
CA LEU A 113 -2.75 14.86 14.62
C LEU A 113 -2.68 13.33 14.48
N PHE A 114 -1.98 12.86 13.46
CA PHE A 114 -1.83 11.43 13.19
C PHE A 114 -0.35 11.06 13.16
N GLU A 115 0.05 10.18 14.05
CA GLU A 115 1.40 9.64 14.09
C GLU A 115 1.49 8.41 13.18
N ILE A 116 2.42 8.46 12.22
CA ILE A 116 2.61 7.45 11.17
C ILE A 116 3.78 6.55 11.58
N ALA A 117 3.64 5.24 11.34
CA ALA A 117 4.68 4.27 11.60
C ALA A 117 6.00 4.64 10.89
N PRO A 118 7.16 4.39 11.52
CA PRO A 118 8.47 4.82 11.00
C PRO A 118 8.83 4.21 9.63
N GLU A 119 8.25 3.07 9.28
CA GLU A 119 8.46 2.39 8.00
C GLU A 119 7.77 3.10 6.81
N VAL A 120 6.86 4.05 7.11
CA VAL A 120 6.15 4.82 6.10
C VAL A 120 6.66 6.27 6.14
N LYS A 121 7.35 6.70 5.11
CA LYS A 121 7.75 8.11 4.94
C LYS A 121 6.54 8.92 4.50
N VAL A 122 6.38 10.09 5.10
CA VAL A 122 5.32 11.05 4.77
C VAL A 122 5.92 12.38 4.32
N GLU A 123 5.39 12.89 3.23
CA GLU A 123 5.71 14.21 2.69
C GLU A 123 4.41 14.94 2.37
N THR A 124 4.36 16.22 2.66
CA THR A 124 3.20 17.07 2.33
C THR A 124 3.60 18.11 1.30
N VAL A 125 2.80 18.22 0.24
CA VAL A 125 3.01 19.20 -0.83
C VAL A 125 1.80 20.12 -0.86
N SER A 126 2.04 21.43 -0.66
CA SER A 126 1.01 22.47 -0.68
C SER A 126 1.44 23.57 -1.63
N GLU A 127 0.79 23.67 -2.79
CA GLU A 127 1.02 24.72 -3.78
C GLU A 127 -0.15 25.71 -3.78
N LYS A 128 0.14 27.00 -4.03
CA LYS A 128 -0.94 28.00 -4.14
C LYS A 128 -1.88 27.65 -5.30
N GLY A 129 -3.18 27.61 -5.01
CA GLY A 129 -4.21 27.34 -6.01
C GLY A 129 -4.46 25.86 -6.33
N LYS A 130 -3.71 24.94 -5.72
CA LYS A 130 -3.93 23.50 -5.83
C LYS A 130 -4.34 22.88 -4.50
N ASN A 131 -5.00 21.74 -4.56
CA ASN A 131 -5.33 20.97 -3.37
C ASN A 131 -4.04 20.43 -2.71
N PRO A 132 -3.94 20.44 -1.36
CA PRO A 132 -2.83 19.83 -0.68
C PRO A 132 -2.74 18.32 -0.97
N ILE A 133 -1.53 17.81 -1.15
CA ILE A 133 -1.25 16.41 -1.42
C ILE A 133 -0.42 15.84 -0.26
N VAL A 134 -0.83 14.69 0.24
CA VAL A 134 -0.04 13.88 1.19
C VAL A 134 0.51 12.70 0.41
N LYS A 135 1.84 12.65 0.31
CA LYS A 135 2.58 11.58 -0.36
C LYS A 135 3.13 10.63 0.69
N LEU A 136 2.82 9.36 0.55
CA LEU A 136 3.24 8.29 1.42
C LEU A 136 4.11 7.32 0.63
N SER A 137 5.24 6.90 1.20
CA SER A 137 6.12 5.91 0.58
C SER A 137 6.59 4.87 1.60
N SER A 138 6.62 3.60 1.19
CA SER A 138 7.08 2.48 2.02
C SER A 138 7.50 1.30 1.16
N HIS A 139 8.32 0.42 1.71
CA HIS A 139 8.62 -0.89 1.13
C HIS A 139 7.50 -1.91 1.43
N ASP A 140 6.72 -1.71 2.49
CA ASP A 140 5.57 -2.55 2.82
C ASP A 140 4.28 -2.00 2.19
N LYS A 141 3.75 -2.72 1.19
CA LYS A 141 2.50 -2.37 0.49
C LYS A 141 1.29 -2.43 1.40
N GLN A 142 1.26 -3.38 2.35
CA GLN A 142 0.14 -3.58 3.25
C GLN A 142 0.06 -2.44 4.26
N LEU A 143 1.16 -2.15 4.93
CA LEU A 143 1.25 -1.05 5.90
C LEU A 143 0.94 0.29 5.23
N LEU A 144 1.53 0.55 4.05
CA LEU A 144 1.25 1.74 3.25
C LEU A 144 -0.23 1.87 2.91
N GLY A 145 -0.87 0.77 2.50
CA GLY A 145 -2.30 0.72 2.22
C GLY A 145 -3.16 1.02 3.45
N TYR A 146 -2.75 0.50 4.61
CA TYR A 146 -3.43 0.71 5.88
C TYR A 146 -3.38 2.17 6.32
N VAL A 147 -2.20 2.78 6.28
CA VAL A 147 -1.99 4.21 6.62
C VAL A 147 -2.79 5.10 5.67
N ALA A 148 -2.72 4.86 4.38
CA ALA A 148 -3.48 5.64 3.38
C ALA A 148 -4.99 5.52 3.58
N ALA A 149 -5.50 4.32 3.84
CA ALA A 149 -6.91 4.10 4.13
C ALA A 149 -7.36 4.79 5.44
N LYS A 150 -6.50 4.79 6.46
CA LYS A 150 -6.77 5.48 7.74
C LYS A 150 -6.88 6.98 7.53
N ILE A 151 -5.94 7.60 6.81
CA ILE A 151 -5.98 9.05 6.50
C ILE A 151 -7.25 9.38 5.70
N ARG A 152 -7.58 8.58 4.68
CA ARG A 152 -8.80 8.76 3.90
C ARG A 152 -10.08 8.62 4.75
N SER A 153 -10.06 7.80 5.79
CA SER A 153 -11.21 7.58 6.67
C SER A 153 -11.55 8.77 7.56
N PHE A 154 -10.59 9.67 7.85
CA PHE A 154 -10.84 10.86 8.68
C PHE A 154 -11.89 11.80 8.06
N ARG A 155 -11.87 11.94 6.74
CA ARG A 155 -12.91 12.66 6.00
C ARG A 155 -13.10 12.02 4.64
N LYS A 156 -14.02 11.05 4.56
CA LYS A 156 -14.34 10.37 3.30
C LYS A 156 -14.87 11.37 2.26
N PRO A 157 -14.56 11.21 0.98
CA PRO A 157 -15.07 12.11 -0.06
C PRO A 157 -16.57 12.01 -0.17
N GLU A 158 -17.24 13.16 -0.19
CA GLU A 158 -18.69 13.24 -0.34
C GLU A 158 -19.11 13.13 -1.82
N PRO A 159 -20.31 12.61 -2.13
CA PRO A 159 -20.74 12.40 -3.50
C PRO A 159 -21.26 13.64 -4.21
N TYR A 160 -21.47 14.78 -3.53
CA TYR A 160 -22.06 15.97 -4.14
C TYR A 160 -21.01 16.92 -4.69
N LYS A 161 -20.19 17.52 -3.84
CA LYS A 161 -19.11 18.45 -4.24
C LYS A 161 -17.73 17.77 -4.28
N GLY A 162 -17.63 16.52 -3.81
CA GLY A 162 -16.40 15.77 -3.80
C GLY A 162 -15.40 16.21 -2.72
N LYS A 163 -15.88 16.95 -1.67
CA LYS A 163 -15.04 17.35 -0.53
C LYS A 163 -14.63 16.13 0.28
N GLY A 164 -13.39 16.09 0.71
CA GLY A 164 -12.85 15.01 1.52
C GLY A 164 -11.44 14.63 1.09
N VAL A 165 -10.91 13.56 1.67
CA VAL A 165 -9.62 12.99 1.33
C VAL A 165 -9.83 11.84 0.35
N LYS A 166 -9.24 11.92 -0.82
CA LYS A 166 -9.30 10.89 -1.89
C LYS A 166 -7.91 10.54 -2.38
N PHE A 167 -7.76 9.42 -3.06
CA PHE A 167 -6.52 9.13 -3.79
C PHE A 167 -6.39 10.05 -5.01
N VAL A 168 -5.16 10.41 -5.36
CA VAL A 168 -4.90 11.14 -6.61
C VAL A 168 -5.36 10.29 -7.79
N GLY A 169 -6.17 10.89 -8.68
CA GLY A 169 -6.78 10.18 -9.80
C GLY A 169 -8.06 9.41 -9.49
N GLU A 170 -8.49 9.33 -8.21
CA GLU A 170 -9.75 8.68 -7.84
C GLU A 170 -10.96 9.49 -8.36
N GLN A 171 -11.78 8.87 -9.19
CA GLN A 171 -13.02 9.44 -9.70
C GLN A 171 -14.17 9.12 -8.75
N ILE A 172 -14.74 10.17 -8.14
CA ILE A 172 -15.90 10.03 -7.25
C ILE A 172 -17.17 10.16 -8.09
N ARG A 173 -18.03 9.12 -8.05
CA ARG A 173 -19.35 9.19 -8.70
C ARG A 173 -20.17 10.28 -8.01
N ARG A 174 -20.38 11.38 -8.70
CA ARG A 174 -21.21 12.49 -8.20
C ARG A 174 -22.70 12.18 -8.33
N LYS A 175 -23.46 12.58 -7.32
CA LYS A 175 -24.92 12.56 -7.32
C LYS A 175 -25.43 13.98 -7.56
N ALA A 176 -26.52 14.11 -8.31
CA ALA A 176 -27.28 15.36 -8.36
C ALA A 176 -27.90 15.63 -6.97
N GLY A 177 -27.77 16.85 -6.47
CA GLY A 177 -28.49 17.27 -5.28
C GLY A 177 -30.00 17.29 -5.53
N LYS A 178 -30.78 17.59 -4.47
CA LYS A 178 -32.20 17.94 -4.68
C LYS A 178 -32.26 19.15 -5.62
N SER A 179 -32.87 18.96 -6.79
CA SER A 179 -33.36 20.10 -7.56
C SER A 179 -34.48 20.78 -6.74
N ALA A 180 -34.31 22.06 -6.50
CA ALA A 180 -35.40 22.87 -5.94
C ALA A 180 -36.50 22.99 -6.98
#